data_ec844741617228960e8563c675312c75
#
_entry.id   ec844741617228960e8563c675312c75
#
_cell.length_a   1.000
_cell.length_b   1.000
_cell.length_c   1.000
_cell.angle_alpha   90.00
_cell.angle_beta   90.00
_cell.angle_gamma   90.00
#
_symmetry.space_group_name_H-M   'P 1'
#
loop_
_entity.id
_entity.type
_entity.pdbx_description
1 polymer ?
#
loop_
_entity_poly.entity_id
_entity_poly.type
_entity_poly.pdbx_seq_one_letter_code
_entity_poly.pdbx_strand_id
1 'polypeptide(L)'
;GAGAGIPSHTHLNKLDEDKLLGLGDQKFSLVYYLSVGDQSCSEPGVLKFYEPDEELLPEEGMVVIFPAGRKHSAVYGGEKKRVIVGINFYAL
;
A
#
# COMPACT_ATOMS: atom_id res chain seq x y z
N GLY A 1 1.59 -11.55 10.14
CA GLY A 1 1.98 -11.91 11.48
C GLY A 1 2.67 -10.77 12.21
N ALA A 2 2.96 -10.93 13.49
CA ALA A 2 3.63 -9.91 14.28
C ALA A 2 5.00 -9.56 13.67
N GLY A 3 5.31 -8.27 13.55
CA GLY A 3 6.53 -7.78 12.93
C GLY A 3 6.54 -7.81 11.41
N ALA A 4 5.47 -8.30 10.76
CA ALA A 4 5.38 -8.30 9.32
C ALA A 4 5.23 -6.87 8.79
N GLY A 5 5.97 -6.54 7.74
CA GLY A 5 5.95 -5.22 7.15
C GLY A 5 6.34 -5.22 5.69
N ILE A 6 6.06 -4.09 5.05
CA ILE A 6 6.43 -3.81 3.68
C ILE A 6 7.36 -2.59 3.69
N PRO A 7 8.62 -2.74 3.28
CA PRO A 7 9.53 -1.60 3.21
C PRO A 7 9.07 -0.60 2.15
N SER A 8 9.62 0.61 2.22
CA SER A 8 9.34 1.66 1.22
C SER A 8 9.69 1.14 -0.18
N HIS A 9 8.71 1.17 -1.09
CA HIS A 9 8.85 0.64 -2.45
C HIS A 9 7.82 1.26 -3.40
N THR A 10 7.94 0.93 -4.68
CA THR A 10 6.94 1.22 -5.71
C THR A 10 6.48 -0.09 -6.37
N HIS A 11 5.36 -0.04 -7.07
CA HIS A 11 4.80 -1.18 -7.81
C HIS A 11 5.08 -1.11 -9.31
N LEU A 12 6.11 -0.36 -9.70
CA LEU A 12 6.51 -0.24 -11.10
C LEU A 12 7.52 -1.32 -11.47
N ASN A 13 7.36 -1.94 -12.63
CA ASN A 13 8.32 -2.84 -13.24
C ASN A 13 9.04 -2.14 -14.40
N LYS A 14 9.96 -2.84 -15.08
CA LYS A 14 10.72 -2.25 -16.21
C LYS A 14 9.82 -1.75 -17.34
N LEU A 15 8.74 -2.46 -17.64
CA LEU A 15 7.80 -2.09 -18.70
C LEU A 15 7.05 -0.81 -18.32
N ASP A 16 6.65 -0.69 -17.05
CA ASP A 16 5.97 0.51 -16.54
C ASP A 16 6.89 1.73 -16.55
N GLU A 17 8.19 1.54 -16.39
CA GLU A 17 9.19 2.60 -16.39
C GLU A 17 9.55 3.08 -17.81
N ASP A 18 9.12 2.36 -18.86
CA ASP A 18 9.33 2.76 -20.25
C ASP A 18 8.46 3.97 -20.57
N LYS A 19 9.08 5.12 -20.68
CA LYS A 19 8.40 6.40 -20.95
C LYS A 19 7.72 6.46 -22.32
N LEU A 20 8.17 5.67 -23.28
CA LEU A 20 7.55 5.63 -24.60
C LEU A 20 6.18 4.96 -24.55
N LEU A 21 5.98 3.99 -23.65
CA LEU A 21 4.71 3.32 -23.48
C LEU A 21 3.74 4.11 -22.61
N GLY A 22 4.26 4.94 -21.69
CA GLY A 22 3.45 5.75 -20.76
C GLY A 22 2.67 4.93 -19.75
N LEU A 23 3.00 3.66 -19.55
CA LEU A 23 2.25 2.76 -18.67
C LEU A 23 2.44 3.10 -17.18
N GLY A 24 3.60 3.62 -16.81
CA GLY A 24 3.90 3.98 -15.43
C GLY A 24 2.96 5.06 -14.89
N ASP A 25 2.53 5.99 -15.74
CA ASP A 25 1.61 7.07 -15.36
C ASP A 25 0.15 6.62 -15.29
N GLN A 26 -0.15 5.42 -15.80
CA GLN A 26 -1.50 4.87 -15.90
C GLN A 26 -1.73 3.71 -14.94
N LYS A 27 -0.71 3.30 -14.19
CA LYS A 27 -0.79 2.20 -13.25
C LYS A 27 -1.13 2.69 -11.85
N PHE A 28 -2.07 1.99 -11.22
CA PHE A 28 -2.52 2.27 -9.86
C PHE A 28 -2.45 1.02 -9.00
N SER A 29 -2.28 1.24 -7.71
CA SER A 29 -2.41 0.22 -6.68
C SER A 29 -3.69 0.44 -5.90
N LEU A 30 -4.39 -0.64 -5.59
CA LEU A 30 -5.58 -0.64 -4.74
C LEU A 30 -5.32 -1.59 -3.57
N VAL A 31 -5.63 -1.13 -2.36
CA VAL A 31 -5.58 -1.96 -1.16
C VAL A 31 -6.95 -1.96 -0.51
N TYR A 32 -7.51 -3.14 -0.29
CA TYR A 32 -8.77 -3.34 0.42
C TYR A 32 -8.48 -4.00 1.77
N TYR A 33 -8.92 -3.37 2.85
CA TYR A 33 -8.71 -3.83 4.21
C TYR A 33 -9.92 -4.65 4.67
N LEU A 34 -9.83 -5.98 4.53
CA LEU A 34 -10.87 -6.90 5.00
C LEU A 34 -10.86 -6.99 6.52
N SER A 35 -9.68 -7.03 7.12
CA SER A 35 -9.49 -7.00 8.57
C SER A 35 -8.21 -6.24 8.87
N VAL A 36 -8.29 -5.30 9.78
CA VAL A 36 -7.12 -4.49 10.17
C VAL A 36 -6.35 -5.07 11.35
N GLY A 37 -6.82 -6.15 11.94
CA GLY A 37 -6.16 -6.80 13.06
C GLY A 37 -6.24 -5.98 14.34
N ASP A 38 -5.18 -6.07 15.16
CA ASP A 38 -5.07 -5.31 16.40
C ASP A 38 -4.30 -4.02 16.14
N GLN A 39 -4.97 -2.90 16.29
CA GLN A 39 -4.37 -1.57 16.09
C GLN A 39 -3.96 -0.91 17.42
N SER A 40 -4.13 -1.61 18.55
CA SER A 40 -3.74 -1.13 19.89
C SER A 40 -2.31 -1.53 20.23
N CYS A 41 -1.40 -1.38 19.28
CA CYS A 41 0.01 -1.75 19.43
C CYS A 41 0.91 -0.64 18.84
N SER A 42 2.22 -0.76 19.05
CA SER A 42 3.19 0.25 18.56
C SER A 42 3.28 0.32 17.04
N GLU A 43 2.97 -0.76 16.34
CA GLU A 43 3.00 -0.84 14.88
C GLU A 43 1.63 -1.28 14.36
N PRO A 44 0.62 -0.37 14.36
CA PRO A 44 -0.76 -0.74 14.06
C PRO A 44 -1.09 -0.88 12.58
N GLY A 45 -0.10 -0.81 11.71
CA GLY A 45 -0.30 -0.95 10.27
C GLY A 45 -0.61 0.36 9.55
N VAL A 46 -0.03 1.46 10.02
CA VAL A 46 -0.16 2.76 9.35
C VAL A 46 0.38 2.67 7.93
N LEU A 47 -0.40 3.11 6.95
CA LEU A 47 0.05 3.27 5.58
C LEU A 47 0.73 4.63 5.46
N LYS A 48 2.00 4.62 5.11
CA LYS A 48 2.82 5.84 4.97
C LYS A 48 3.16 6.08 3.51
N PHE A 49 2.99 7.32 3.08
CA PHE A 49 3.44 7.81 1.78
C PHE A 49 4.57 8.81 1.97
N TYR A 50 5.43 8.92 0.98
CA TYR A 50 6.59 9.82 1.00
C TYR A 50 6.55 10.76 -0.19
N GLU A 51 7.09 11.98 0.00
CA GLU A 51 7.27 12.97 -1.04
C GLU A 51 5.97 13.42 -1.74
N PRO A 52 4.99 14.02 -1.01
CA PRO A 52 5.03 14.45 0.39
C PRO A 52 4.71 13.35 1.37
N ASP A 53 5.14 13.52 2.62
CA ASP A 53 4.86 12.56 3.68
C ASP A 53 3.40 12.68 4.11
N GLU A 54 2.70 11.56 4.06
CA GLU A 54 1.31 11.42 4.48
C GLU A 54 1.15 10.08 5.19
N GLU A 55 0.23 10.02 6.16
CA GLU A 55 -0.05 8.81 6.91
C GLU A 55 -1.55 8.55 6.99
N LEU A 56 -1.92 7.29 6.94
CA LEU A 56 -3.29 6.84 7.09
C LEU A 56 -3.32 5.58 7.95
N LEU A 57 -4.08 5.62 9.05
CA LEU A 57 -4.42 4.41 9.80
C LEU A 57 -5.67 3.80 9.16
N PRO A 58 -5.55 2.64 8.51
CA PRO A 58 -6.69 2.07 7.80
C PRO A 58 -7.77 1.58 8.75
N GLU A 59 -9.00 1.59 8.28
CA GLU A 59 -10.17 1.03 8.95
C GLU A 59 -10.67 -0.19 8.19
N GLU A 60 -11.33 -1.10 8.89
CA GLU A 60 -11.96 -2.27 8.27
C GLU A 60 -12.98 -1.83 7.21
N GLY A 61 -12.92 -2.45 6.04
CA GLY A 61 -13.77 -2.12 4.91
C GLY A 61 -13.25 -0.96 4.03
N MET A 62 -12.14 -0.31 4.42
CA MET A 62 -11.56 0.79 3.66
C MET A 62 -10.89 0.30 2.38
N VAL A 63 -11.03 1.06 1.31
CA VAL A 63 -10.30 0.89 0.06
C VAL A 63 -9.43 2.12 -0.16
N VAL A 64 -8.14 1.91 -0.41
CA VAL A 64 -7.20 2.98 -0.73
C VAL A 64 -6.65 2.74 -2.13
N ILE A 65 -6.72 3.77 -2.98
CA ILE A 65 -6.18 3.74 -4.33
C ILE A 65 -5.14 4.84 -4.47
N PHE A 66 -3.99 4.50 -5.01
CA PHE A 66 -2.90 5.47 -5.21
C PHE A 66 -2.08 5.10 -6.44
N PRO A 67 -1.36 6.08 -7.03
CA PRO A 67 -0.47 5.79 -8.16
C PRO A 67 0.58 4.75 -7.80
N ALA A 68 0.80 3.77 -8.67
CA ALA A 68 1.74 2.67 -8.40
C ALA A 68 3.19 3.15 -8.21
N GLY A 69 3.54 4.31 -8.76
CA GLY A 69 4.85 4.95 -8.57
C GLY A 69 4.99 5.70 -7.26
N ARG A 70 3.92 5.86 -6.49
CA ARG A 70 3.96 6.54 -5.21
C ARG A 70 4.68 5.68 -4.18
N LYS A 71 5.77 6.21 -3.65
CA LYS A 71 6.57 5.52 -2.65
C LYS A 71 5.80 5.41 -1.33
N HIS A 72 5.75 4.21 -0.77
CA HIS A 72 4.97 3.94 0.44
C HIS A 72 5.56 2.81 1.26
N SER A 73 5.09 2.68 2.49
CA SER A 73 5.45 1.58 3.39
C SER A 73 4.31 1.30 4.36
N ALA A 74 4.31 0.11 4.93
CA ALA A 74 3.40 -0.28 5.99
C ALA A 74 4.06 -1.34 6.87
N VAL A 75 3.90 -1.22 8.19
CA VAL A 75 4.39 -2.21 9.14
C VAL A 75 3.27 -2.53 10.12
N TYR A 76 2.97 -3.82 10.26
CA TYR A 76 1.98 -4.30 11.22
C TYR A 76 2.64 -5.26 12.21
N GLY A 77 2.64 -4.90 13.49
CA GLY A 77 3.23 -5.69 14.57
C GLY A 77 2.20 -6.28 15.55
N GLY A 78 0.91 -6.24 15.22
CA GLY A 78 -0.14 -6.79 16.05
C GLY A 78 -0.16 -8.32 16.05
N GLU A 79 -0.78 -8.90 17.08
CA GLU A 79 -0.88 -10.35 17.24
C GLU A 79 -2.09 -10.95 16.53
N LYS A 80 -3.15 -10.16 16.31
CA LYS A 80 -4.32 -10.61 15.56
C LYS A 80 -4.02 -10.60 14.07
N LYS A 81 -4.57 -11.59 13.35
CA LYS A 81 -4.41 -11.67 11.90
C LYS A 81 -5.02 -10.45 11.21
N ARG A 82 -4.23 -9.83 10.34
CA ARG A 82 -4.66 -8.78 9.43
C ARG A 82 -4.85 -9.38 8.04
N VAL A 83 -5.94 -9.03 7.38
CA VAL A 83 -6.24 -9.52 6.03
C VAL A 83 -6.45 -8.34 5.10
N ILE A 84 -5.61 -8.21 4.11
CA ILE A 84 -5.71 -7.18 3.08
C ILE A 84 -5.67 -7.83 1.70
N VAL A 85 -6.30 -7.18 0.72
CA VAL A 85 -6.22 -7.56 -0.69
C VAL A 85 -5.56 -6.42 -1.43
N GLY A 86 -4.44 -6.70 -2.10
CA GLY A 86 -3.73 -5.72 -2.92
C GLY A 86 -3.82 -6.11 -4.39
N ILE A 87 -4.15 -5.16 -5.24
CA ILE A 87 -4.13 -5.34 -6.70
C ILE A 87 -3.49 -4.14 -7.36
N ASN A 88 -2.93 -4.37 -8.55
CA ASN A 88 -2.47 -3.31 -9.43
C ASN A 88 -3.31 -3.35 -10.70
N PHE A 89 -3.60 -2.17 -11.23
CA PHE A 89 -4.42 -2.04 -12.45
C PHE A 89 -3.97 -0.83 -13.26
N TYR A 90 -4.35 -0.83 -14.53
CA TYR A 90 -4.11 0.29 -15.45
C TYR A 90 -5.44 0.99 -15.73
N ALA A 91 -5.43 2.32 -15.61
CA ALA A 91 -6.55 3.17 -16.01
C ALA A 91 -6.17 3.81 -17.36
N LEU A 92 -6.66 3.23 -18.41
CA LEU A 92 -6.32 3.62 -19.79
C LEU A 92 -7.27 4.69 -20.35
#